data_b8ecd5c211cf21385460a628e9048a1e
#
_entry.id   b8ecd5c211cf21385460a628e9048a1e
#
_cell.length_a   1.000
_cell.length_b   1.000
_cell.length_c   1.000
_cell.angle_alpha   90.00
_cell.angle_beta   90.00
_cell.angle_gamma   90.00
#
_symmetry.space_group_name_H-M   'P 1'
#
loop_
_entity.id
_entity.type
_entity.pdbx_description
1 polymer ?
#
loop_
_entity_poly.entity_id
_entity_poly.type
_entity_poly.pdbx_seq_one_letter_code
_entity_poly.pdbx_strand_id
1 'polypeptide(L)'
;MKSLRIFLGIAFLFHTLYILGADHLRLLPQPQQCVLAKGYFVVDKMQLSTPVLSQEWKRFVTEMGGTLTDQSVSSINIKLVDAIDNVSVNKEEAYRLTITPKTITVEAVAERGVYWAMQTLFQLKEAGGRRNRLQCCTITDWPAFRIRGFMQDVGRSYLSVEE
;
A
#
# COMPACT_ATOMS: atom_id res chain seq x y z
N MET A 1 -43.46 3.09 27.96
CA MET A 1 -43.02 2.12 26.93
C MET A 1 -42.76 2.72 25.54
N LYS A 2 -43.39 3.81 25.12
CA LYS A 2 -43.15 4.44 23.79
C LYS A 2 -41.82 5.19 23.70
N SER A 3 -41.33 5.82 24.76
CA SER A 3 -40.05 6.54 24.80
C SER A 3 -38.80 5.63 24.70
N LEU A 4 -38.87 4.42 25.28
CA LEU A 4 -37.76 3.46 25.23
C LEU A 4 -37.53 2.91 23.82
N ARG A 5 -38.60 2.75 23.03
CA ARG A 5 -38.50 2.29 21.64
C ARG A 5 -37.86 3.31 20.70
N ILE A 6 -38.10 4.61 20.95
CA ILE A 6 -37.50 5.72 20.20
C ILE A 6 -36.00 5.82 20.49
N PHE A 7 -35.58 5.63 21.76
CA PHE A 7 -34.16 5.64 22.15
C PHE A 7 -33.38 4.48 21.53
N LEU A 8 -33.95 3.27 21.47
CA LEU A 8 -33.32 2.13 20.79
C LEU A 8 -33.19 2.34 19.29
N GLY A 9 -34.18 2.96 18.64
CA GLY A 9 -34.15 3.25 17.21
C GLY A 9 -33.06 4.27 16.85
N ILE A 10 -32.88 5.32 17.67
CA ILE A 10 -31.84 6.33 17.46
C ILE A 10 -30.44 5.75 17.70
N ALA A 11 -30.26 4.91 18.72
CA ALA A 11 -29.00 4.23 18.98
C ALA A 11 -28.59 3.30 17.82
N PHE A 12 -29.55 2.62 17.21
CA PHE A 12 -29.30 1.76 16.05
C PHE A 12 -28.92 2.57 14.79
N LEU A 13 -29.55 3.74 14.58
CA LEU A 13 -29.21 4.65 13.49
C LEU A 13 -27.80 5.23 13.65
N PHE A 14 -27.37 5.56 14.86
CA PHE A 14 -26.01 6.02 15.12
C PHE A 14 -24.95 4.92 14.89
N HIS A 15 -25.25 3.66 15.20
CA HIS A 15 -24.33 2.54 14.91
C HIS A 15 -24.19 2.27 13.40
N THR A 16 -25.25 2.44 12.62
CA THR A 16 -25.18 2.26 11.17
C THR A 16 -24.48 3.42 10.46
N LEU A 17 -24.48 4.64 11.01
CA LEU A 17 -23.72 5.76 10.45
C LEU A 17 -22.20 5.65 10.64
N TYR A 18 -21.74 4.93 11.67
CA TYR A 18 -20.30 4.67 11.87
C TYR A 18 -19.67 3.69 10.87
N ILE A 19 -20.48 2.91 10.17
CA ILE A 19 -20.01 1.91 9.18
C ILE A 19 -19.81 2.53 7.77
N LEU A 20 -20.35 3.71 7.51
CA LEU A 20 -20.32 4.35 6.18
C LEU A 20 -19.09 5.24 5.91
N GLY A 21 -18.11 5.27 6.81
CA GLY A 21 -16.93 6.13 6.70
C GLY A 21 -15.58 5.40 6.81
N ALA A 22 -15.48 4.13 6.46
CA ALA A 22 -14.16 3.52 6.28
C ALA A 22 -13.56 4.11 5.00
N ASP A 23 -12.68 5.09 5.13
CA ASP A 23 -11.79 5.54 4.06
C ASP A 23 -10.95 4.33 3.61
N HIS A 24 -11.45 3.60 2.62
CA HIS A 24 -10.69 2.53 2.00
C HIS A 24 -9.70 3.15 1.01
N LEU A 25 -8.44 2.82 1.16
CA LEU A 25 -7.46 3.10 0.11
C LEU A 25 -7.92 2.40 -1.18
N ARG A 26 -7.88 3.13 -2.29
CA ARG A 26 -8.23 2.59 -3.62
C ARG A 26 -7.05 1.79 -4.16
N LEU A 27 -6.85 0.59 -3.63
CA LEU A 27 -5.83 -0.35 -4.06
C LEU A 27 -6.46 -1.52 -4.79
N LEU A 28 -5.85 -1.98 -5.86
CA LEU A 28 -6.28 -3.11 -6.67
C LEU A 28 -5.10 -4.05 -6.94
N PRO A 29 -5.20 -5.30 -6.51
CA PRO A 29 -6.22 -5.86 -5.63
C PRO A 29 -6.21 -5.24 -4.23
N GLN A 30 -7.27 -5.43 -3.45
CA GLN A 30 -7.28 -5.01 -2.04
C GLN A 30 -6.24 -5.83 -1.26
N PRO A 31 -5.41 -5.21 -0.42
CA PRO A 31 -4.44 -5.91 0.39
C PRO A 31 -5.11 -6.77 1.47
N GLN A 32 -4.45 -7.83 1.91
CA GLN A 32 -4.96 -8.74 2.94
C GLN A 32 -5.24 -8.01 4.27
N GLN A 33 -4.40 -7.06 4.62
CA GLN A 33 -4.55 -6.24 5.83
C GLN A 33 -4.17 -4.80 5.53
N CYS A 34 -5.01 -3.85 5.95
CA CYS A 34 -4.76 -2.43 5.81
C CYS A 34 -5.31 -1.67 7.01
N VAL A 35 -4.45 -0.92 7.69
CA VAL A 35 -4.80 -0.07 8.82
C VAL A 35 -4.37 1.37 8.50
N LEU A 36 -5.35 2.28 8.40
CA LEU A 36 -5.09 3.69 8.18
C LEU A 36 -4.55 4.36 9.45
N ALA A 37 -3.63 5.30 9.26
CA ALA A 37 -3.11 6.16 10.31
C ALA A 37 -3.30 7.64 9.95
N LYS A 38 -3.29 8.51 10.94
CA LYS A 38 -3.41 9.96 10.71
C LYS A 38 -2.14 10.53 10.09
N GLY A 39 -2.31 11.46 9.15
CA GLY A 39 -1.21 12.20 8.54
C GLY A 39 -0.80 11.67 7.16
N TYR A 40 0.23 12.30 6.61
CA TYR A 40 0.75 12.02 5.28
C TYR A 40 2.27 12.04 5.30
N PHE A 41 2.90 11.14 4.57
CA PHE A 41 4.29 11.24 4.19
C PHE A 41 4.40 12.19 2.99
N VAL A 42 5.27 13.19 3.09
CA VAL A 42 5.52 14.12 1.97
C VAL A 42 6.73 13.62 1.19
N VAL A 43 6.51 13.36 -0.10
CA VAL A 43 7.57 12.98 -1.04
C VAL A 43 8.26 14.26 -1.51
N ASP A 44 9.46 14.52 -0.98
CA ASP A 44 10.31 15.66 -1.34
C ASP A 44 11.76 15.22 -1.25
N LYS A 45 12.50 15.66 -0.25
CA LYS A 45 13.87 15.21 0.05
C LYS A 45 13.83 14.03 1.01
N MET A 46 14.54 12.96 0.70
CA MET A 46 14.55 11.75 1.53
C MET A 46 15.84 10.96 1.42
N GLN A 47 16.15 10.20 2.45
CA GLN A 47 17.21 9.20 2.45
C GLN A 47 16.64 7.87 1.94
N LEU A 48 17.48 7.07 1.32
CA LEU A 48 17.15 5.71 0.90
C LEU A 48 18.15 4.72 1.51
N SER A 49 17.63 3.74 2.23
CA SER A 49 18.39 2.57 2.70
C SER A 49 17.74 1.31 2.17
N THR A 50 18.45 0.56 1.33
CA THR A 50 17.93 -0.67 0.72
C THR A 50 19.04 -1.67 0.47
N PRO A 51 18.86 -2.97 0.81
CA PRO A 51 19.77 -4.04 0.47
C PRO A 51 19.56 -4.58 -0.96
N VAL A 52 18.40 -4.32 -1.57
CA VAL A 52 18.00 -4.88 -2.88
C VAL A 52 17.28 -3.83 -3.72
N LEU A 53 17.23 -4.03 -5.05
CA LEU A 53 16.50 -3.17 -5.99
C LEU A 53 16.88 -1.67 -5.88
N SER A 54 18.16 -1.37 -5.63
CA SER A 54 18.56 0.01 -5.35
C SER A 54 18.36 0.97 -6.52
N GLN A 55 18.51 0.52 -7.75
CA GLN A 55 18.28 1.34 -8.96
C GLN A 55 16.78 1.59 -9.18
N GLU A 56 15.96 0.57 -8.98
CA GLU A 56 14.50 0.62 -9.08
C GLU A 56 13.94 1.59 -8.03
N TRP A 57 14.44 1.55 -6.81
CA TRP A 57 14.04 2.48 -5.75
C TRP A 57 14.49 3.92 -6.02
N LYS A 58 15.69 4.13 -6.58
CA LYS A 58 16.13 5.48 -7.01
C LYS A 58 15.22 6.04 -8.09
N ARG A 59 14.90 5.21 -9.09
CA ARG A 59 13.97 5.56 -10.16
C ARG A 59 12.57 5.86 -9.59
N PHE A 60 12.06 4.98 -8.71
CA PHE A 60 10.78 5.17 -8.02
C PHE A 60 10.72 6.53 -7.31
N VAL A 61 11.72 6.91 -6.52
CA VAL A 61 11.77 8.20 -5.83
C VAL A 61 11.68 9.36 -6.82
N THR A 62 12.39 9.28 -7.93
CA THR A 62 12.37 10.31 -8.99
C THR A 62 10.99 10.40 -9.64
N GLU A 63 10.36 9.28 -9.99
CA GLU A 63 9.02 9.23 -10.57
C GLU A 63 7.94 9.73 -9.61
N MET A 64 8.14 9.54 -8.30
CA MET A 64 7.31 10.12 -7.25
C MET A 64 7.47 11.65 -7.13
N GLY A 65 8.48 12.24 -7.76
CA GLY A 65 8.81 13.67 -7.67
C GLY A 65 9.67 14.01 -6.46
N GLY A 66 10.34 13.01 -5.86
CA GLY A 66 11.27 13.18 -4.75
C GLY A 66 12.73 13.30 -5.19
N THR A 67 13.59 13.68 -4.25
CA THR A 67 15.05 13.78 -4.43
C THR A 67 15.77 13.04 -3.30
N LEU A 68 16.73 12.21 -3.65
CA LEU A 68 17.59 11.55 -2.66
C LEU A 68 18.67 12.48 -2.14
N THR A 69 18.85 12.48 -0.82
CA THR A 69 19.87 13.29 -0.11
C THR A 69 20.19 12.70 1.25
N ASP A 70 21.44 12.76 1.65
CA ASP A 70 21.88 12.27 2.96
C ASP A 70 21.54 13.21 4.13
N GLN A 71 21.02 14.40 3.84
CA GLN A 71 20.69 15.42 4.84
C GLN A 71 19.19 15.53 5.13
N SER A 72 18.38 14.55 4.74
CA SER A 72 16.94 14.59 4.99
C SER A 72 16.57 13.95 6.32
N VAL A 73 15.49 14.47 6.94
CA VAL A 73 14.83 13.85 8.10
C VAL A 73 13.80 12.80 7.69
N SER A 74 13.43 12.74 6.42
CA SER A 74 12.54 11.74 5.85
C SER A 74 13.33 10.62 5.22
N SER A 75 12.87 9.38 5.37
CA SER A 75 13.59 8.21 4.85
C SER A 75 12.68 7.12 4.31
N ILE A 76 13.23 6.36 3.35
CA ILE A 76 12.70 5.08 2.89
C ILE A 76 13.67 4.00 3.33
N ASN A 77 13.19 3.05 4.12
CA ASN A 77 13.98 1.97 4.69
C ASN A 77 13.43 0.62 4.21
N ILE A 78 14.24 -0.12 3.48
CA ILE A 78 13.91 -1.46 3.00
C ILE A 78 14.67 -2.47 3.83
N LYS A 79 14.00 -3.50 4.32
CA LYS A 79 14.57 -4.55 5.15
C LYS A 79 14.13 -5.91 4.64
N LEU A 80 15.08 -6.82 4.47
CA LEU A 80 14.78 -8.24 4.34
C LEU A 80 14.70 -8.85 5.74
N VAL A 81 13.64 -9.62 5.98
CA VAL A 81 13.32 -10.25 7.26
C VAL A 81 13.08 -11.75 7.04
N ASP A 82 13.26 -12.56 8.07
CA ASP A 82 13.08 -14.02 7.96
C ASP A 82 11.60 -14.41 7.83
N ALA A 83 10.71 -13.62 8.42
CA ALA A 83 9.25 -13.85 8.36
C ALA A 83 8.46 -12.57 8.57
N ILE A 84 7.20 -12.57 8.11
CA ILE A 84 6.20 -11.56 8.41
C ILE A 84 5.06 -12.25 9.18
N ASP A 85 4.67 -11.67 10.31
CA ASP A 85 3.62 -12.24 11.15
C ASP A 85 2.31 -12.39 10.40
N ASN A 86 1.61 -13.50 10.66
CA ASN A 86 0.33 -13.88 10.07
C ASN A 86 0.39 -14.22 8.57
N VAL A 87 1.56 -14.33 7.97
CA VAL A 87 1.75 -14.80 6.60
C VAL A 87 2.16 -16.26 6.60
N SER A 88 1.28 -17.15 6.12
CA SER A 88 1.51 -18.59 6.05
C SER A 88 1.82 -19.11 4.65
N VAL A 89 1.33 -18.41 3.60
CA VAL A 89 1.46 -18.82 2.19
C VAL A 89 2.19 -17.75 1.38
N ASN A 90 2.83 -18.17 0.29
CA ASN A 90 3.50 -17.27 -0.69
C ASN A 90 4.42 -16.22 -0.03
N LYS A 91 5.15 -16.62 1.00
CA LYS A 91 5.95 -15.75 1.88
C LYS A 91 6.98 -14.92 1.13
N GLU A 92 7.55 -15.45 0.06
CA GLU A 92 8.55 -14.76 -0.77
C GLU A 92 8.01 -13.51 -1.49
N GLU A 93 6.69 -13.44 -1.67
CA GLU A 93 6.02 -12.29 -2.27
C GLU A 93 5.35 -11.38 -1.23
N ALA A 94 5.41 -11.77 0.04
CA ALA A 94 4.81 -11.01 1.13
C ALA A 94 5.64 -9.80 1.51
N TYR A 95 4.94 -8.75 1.91
CA TYR A 95 5.55 -7.54 2.46
C TYR A 95 4.69 -6.93 3.57
N ARG A 96 5.36 -6.17 4.43
CA ARG A 96 4.74 -5.21 5.34
C ARG A 96 5.24 -3.81 4.98
N LEU A 97 4.33 -2.93 4.66
CA LEU A 97 4.58 -1.53 4.33
C LEU A 97 4.03 -0.65 5.43
N THR A 98 4.89 0.14 6.08
CA THR A 98 4.49 1.11 7.10
C THR A 98 4.86 2.51 6.65
N ILE A 99 3.86 3.39 6.55
CA ILE A 99 4.02 4.79 6.17
C ILE A 99 3.68 5.66 7.37
N THR A 100 4.66 6.43 7.81
CA THR A 100 4.52 7.47 8.83
C THR A 100 4.80 8.86 8.21
N PRO A 101 4.59 9.97 8.92
CA PRO A 101 4.91 11.29 8.35
C PRO A 101 6.39 11.51 7.98
N LYS A 102 7.31 10.71 8.53
CA LYS A 102 8.76 10.85 8.30
C LYS A 102 9.42 9.65 7.65
N THR A 103 8.80 8.48 7.73
CA THR A 103 9.43 7.24 7.26
C THR A 103 8.47 6.39 6.45
N ILE A 104 9.00 5.78 5.40
CA ILE A 104 8.42 4.62 4.72
C ILE A 104 9.31 3.43 5.07
N THR A 105 8.75 2.41 5.69
CA THR A 105 9.45 1.16 5.98
C THR A 105 8.81 0.03 5.21
N VAL A 106 9.61 -0.72 4.47
CA VAL A 106 9.22 -1.95 3.78
C VAL A 106 9.97 -3.11 4.43
N GLU A 107 9.25 -4.08 4.94
CA GLU A 107 9.77 -5.36 5.40
C GLU A 107 9.26 -6.45 4.46
N ALA A 108 10.14 -7.27 3.93
CA ALA A 108 9.79 -8.36 3.03
C ALA A 108 10.70 -9.57 3.26
N VAL A 109 10.19 -10.77 2.99
CA VAL A 109 10.99 -12.00 3.10
C VAL A 109 11.98 -12.13 1.94
N ALA A 110 11.60 -11.64 0.77
CA ALA A 110 12.44 -11.68 -0.41
C ALA A 110 12.24 -10.42 -1.29
N GLU A 111 13.12 -10.26 -2.26
CA GLU A 111 13.12 -9.17 -3.24
C GLU A 111 11.77 -9.00 -3.95
N ARG A 112 11.07 -10.10 -4.23
CA ARG A 112 9.72 -10.08 -4.83
C ARG A 112 8.71 -9.30 -3.97
N GLY A 113 8.74 -9.50 -2.65
CA GLY A 113 7.89 -8.75 -1.73
C GLY A 113 8.23 -7.26 -1.71
N VAL A 114 9.52 -6.91 -1.79
CA VAL A 114 9.97 -5.51 -1.92
C VAL A 114 9.43 -4.88 -3.21
N TYR A 115 9.45 -5.61 -4.33
CA TYR A 115 8.88 -5.15 -5.58
C TYR A 115 7.37 -4.88 -5.47
N TRP A 116 6.60 -5.79 -4.86
CA TRP A 116 5.17 -5.59 -4.68
C TRP A 116 4.82 -4.43 -3.75
N ALA A 117 5.61 -4.21 -2.70
CA ALA A 117 5.46 -3.03 -1.85
C ALA A 117 5.65 -1.73 -2.64
N MET A 118 6.60 -1.69 -3.57
CA MET A 118 6.81 -0.54 -4.46
C MET A 118 5.61 -0.29 -5.37
N GLN A 119 5.02 -1.36 -5.96
CA GLN A 119 3.79 -1.23 -6.76
C GLN A 119 2.61 -0.67 -5.95
N THR A 120 2.49 -1.09 -4.70
CA THR A 120 1.47 -0.54 -3.78
C THR A 120 1.69 0.94 -3.51
N LEU A 121 2.93 1.39 -3.34
CA LEU A 121 3.24 2.81 -3.18
C LEU A 121 2.89 3.63 -4.43
N PHE A 122 3.08 3.10 -5.64
CA PHE A 122 2.62 3.77 -6.87
C PHE A 122 1.10 3.95 -6.88
N GLN A 123 0.34 2.92 -6.53
CA GLN A 123 -1.12 3.02 -6.44
C GLN A 123 -1.57 4.04 -5.37
N LEU A 124 -0.90 4.07 -4.21
CA LEU A 124 -1.19 5.05 -3.16
C LEU A 124 -0.96 6.49 -3.63
N LYS A 125 0.07 6.73 -4.45
CA LYS A 125 0.32 8.02 -5.07
C LYS A 125 -0.82 8.45 -5.98
N GLU A 126 -1.27 7.56 -6.86
CA GLU A 126 -2.34 7.83 -7.81
C GLU A 126 -3.68 8.05 -7.11
N ALA A 127 -4.00 7.21 -6.12
CA ALA A 127 -5.24 7.30 -5.35
C ALA A 127 -5.34 8.60 -4.51
N GLY A 128 -4.21 9.13 -4.06
CA GLY A 128 -4.16 10.30 -3.19
C GLY A 128 -4.48 11.63 -3.85
N GLY A 129 -4.55 11.72 -5.18
CA GLY A 129 -4.90 12.92 -5.96
C GLY A 129 -3.97 14.13 -5.75
N ARG A 130 -3.01 14.05 -4.84
CA ARG A 130 -2.02 15.08 -4.53
C ARG A 130 -0.63 14.54 -4.86
N ARG A 131 0.06 15.19 -5.78
CA ARG A 131 1.29 14.72 -6.42
C ARG A 131 2.42 14.26 -5.48
N ASN A 132 2.47 14.71 -4.23
CA ASN A 132 3.63 14.45 -3.35
C ASN A 132 3.24 13.95 -1.96
N ARG A 133 2.06 13.35 -1.75
CA ARG A 133 1.64 12.90 -0.42
C ARG A 133 1.12 11.48 -0.46
N LEU A 134 1.61 10.67 0.45
CA LEU A 134 1.12 9.31 0.68
C LEU A 134 0.39 9.27 2.03
N GLN A 135 -0.80 8.69 2.06
CA GLN A 135 -1.56 8.48 3.29
C GLN A 135 -0.76 7.59 4.25
N CYS A 136 -0.65 8.00 5.51
CA CYS A 136 -0.06 7.15 6.55
C CYS A 136 -0.93 5.92 6.78
N CYS A 137 -0.31 4.74 6.75
CA CYS A 137 -0.98 3.45 6.92
C CYS A 137 0.02 2.35 7.24
N THR A 138 -0.49 1.21 7.67
CA THR A 138 0.22 -0.06 7.69
C THR A 138 -0.52 -1.06 6.82
N ILE A 139 0.17 -1.61 5.84
CA ILE A 139 -0.34 -2.62 4.93
C ILE A 139 0.50 -3.88 5.10
N THR A 140 -0.16 -5.03 5.28
CA THR A 140 0.48 -6.34 5.18
C THR A 140 -0.23 -7.10 4.08
N ASP A 141 0.53 -7.53 3.07
CA ASP A 141 -0.06 -8.16 1.90
C ASP A 141 0.78 -9.32 1.37
N TRP A 142 0.10 -10.28 0.80
CA TRP A 142 0.66 -11.46 0.14
C TRP A 142 -0.37 -12.03 -0.83
N PRO A 143 0.06 -12.63 -1.95
CA PRO A 143 -0.87 -13.22 -2.90
C PRO A 143 -1.55 -14.47 -2.33
N ALA A 144 -2.88 -14.56 -2.49
CA ALA A 144 -3.65 -15.73 -2.10
C ALA A 144 -3.29 -16.97 -2.93
N PHE A 145 -2.91 -16.78 -4.21
CA PHE A 145 -2.58 -17.86 -5.14
C PHE A 145 -1.12 -17.77 -5.60
N ARG A 146 -0.43 -18.91 -5.63
CA ARG A 146 0.96 -19.01 -6.10
C ARG A 146 1.06 -18.79 -7.60
N ILE A 147 0.12 -19.32 -8.37
CA ILE A 147 0.08 -19.21 -9.83
C ILE A 147 -1.03 -18.23 -10.19
N ARG A 148 -0.67 -17.20 -10.93
CA ARG A 148 -1.56 -16.18 -11.47
C ARG A 148 -1.18 -15.96 -12.92
N GLY A 149 -2.16 -15.93 -13.79
CA GLY A 149 -1.91 -15.77 -15.22
C GLY A 149 -3.09 -15.15 -15.94
N PHE A 150 -2.80 -14.55 -17.06
CA PHE A 150 -3.78 -14.06 -18.01
C PHE A 150 -3.50 -14.74 -19.35
N MET A 151 -4.54 -15.20 -20.02
CA MET A 151 -4.42 -15.77 -21.35
C MET A 151 -5.20 -14.89 -22.33
N GLN A 152 -4.50 -14.37 -23.31
CA GLN A 152 -5.08 -13.63 -24.43
C GLN A 152 -5.13 -14.53 -25.65
N ASP A 153 -6.32 -14.78 -26.16
CA ASP A 153 -6.52 -15.51 -27.41
C ASP A 153 -6.49 -14.55 -28.59
N VAL A 154 -5.33 -14.36 -29.19
CA VAL A 154 -5.15 -13.50 -30.37
C VAL A 154 -5.67 -14.13 -31.68
N GLY A 155 -6.07 -15.40 -31.67
CA GLY A 155 -6.66 -16.09 -32.83
C GLY A 155 -8.11 -15.69 -33.09
N ARG A 156 -8.81 -15.18 -32.07
CA ARG A 156 -10.21 -14.75 -32.16
C ARG A 156 -10.41 -13.27 -31.95
N SER A 157 -9.48 -12.62 -31.30
CA SER A 157 -9.58 -11.23 -30.89
C SER A 157 -8.19 -10.60 -30.93
N TYR A 158 -7.94 -9.76 -31.88
CA TYR A 158 -6.67 -9.03 -32.01
C TYR A 158 -6.76 -7.72 -31.23
N LEU A 159 -5.79 -7.50 -30.36
CA LEU A 159 -5.57 -6.20 -29.73
C LEU A 159 -4.33 -5.56 -30.35
N SER A 160 -4.43 -4.31 -30.74
CA SER A 160 -3.27 -3.55 -31.21
C SER A 160 -2.32 -3.23 -30.04
N VAL A 161 -1.09 -2.81 -30.36
CA VAL A 161 -0.11 -2.39 -29.33
C VAL A 161 -0.53 -1.09 -28.64
N GLU A 162 -1.49 -0.37 -29.23
CA GLU A 162 -1.99 0.92 -28.77
C GLU A 162 -3.24 0.79 -27.88
N GLU A 163 -3.85 -0.38 -27.83
CA GLU A 163 -4.96 -0.74 -26.94
C GLU A 163 -4.45 -1.40 -25.63
#